data_ae030c08e1ce9939ff24349c2006db77
#
_entry.id   ae030c08e1ce9939ff24349c2006db77
#
_cell.length_a   1.000
_cell.length_b   1.000
_cell.length_c   1.000
_cell.angle_alpha   90.00
_cell.angle_beta   90.00
_cell.angle_gamma   90.00
#
_symmetry.space_group_name_H-M   'P 1'
#
loop_
_entity.id
_entity.type
_entity.pdbx_description
1 polymer ?
#
loop_
_entity_poly.entity_id
_entity_poly.type
_entity_poly.pdbx_seq_one_letter_code
_entity_poly.pdbx_strand_id
1 'polypeptide(L)'
;MIPLSALITSVTALAHSKVCCVGDVMLDHFHYGTVERISPEAPVPVVRVEREVSMVGAAGNVVRNLIAMGAEARFVTVVGDDSAGTEVGKLFEDLKLEDVPIVDTDRQTSTKTRYIAGVQQILRADHESPFSLVPEIEQQVIERATAVLGQCDSLVLSDYSKGVLTDKALAELISLAAESGKPVIVDLKGRHYARYRGADLITPNRRELTDAT
;
A
#
# COMPACT_ATOMS: atom_id res chain seq x y z
N MET A 1 -8.13 -4.34 30.38
CA MET A 1 -6.88 -4.81 29.74
C MET A 1 -7.17 -6.14 29.07
N ILE A 2 -6.91 -6.28 27.76
CA ILE A 2 -7.16 -7.55 27.04
C ILE A 2 -6.10 -8.56 27.52
N PRO A 3 -6.49 -9.76 27.95
CA PRO A 3 -5.55 -10.78 28.40
C PRO A 3 -4.67 -11.27 27.24
N LEU A 4 -3.40 -11.59 27.53
CA LEU A 4 -2.43 -12.04 26.53
C LEU A 4 -2.93 -13.27 25.74
N SER A 5 -3.61 -14.19 26.42
CA SER A 5 -4.21 -15.36 25.78
C SER A 5 -5.22 -15.00 24.68
N ALA A 6 -6.04 -13.97 24.90
CA ALA A 6 -7.01 -13.51 23.90
C ALA A 6 -6.30 -12.86 22.68
N LEU A 7 -5.20 -12.11 22.92
CA LEU A 7 -4.38 -11.56 21.84
C LEU A 7 -3.72 -12.67 21.02
N ILE A 8 -3.16 -13.68 21.65
CA ILE A 8 -2.56 -14.84 20.96
C ILE A 8 -3.62 -15.53 20.10
N THR A 9 -4.81 -15.79 20.66
CA THR A 9 -5.92 -16.42 19.93
C THR A 9 -6.31 -15.57 18.70
N SER A 10 -6.41 -14.24 18.85
CA SER A 10 -6.75 -13.34 17.74
C SER A 10 -5.67 -13.37 16.64
N VAL A 11 -4.38 -13.33 17.01
CA VAL A 11 -3.28 -13.40 16.03
C VAL A 11 -3.26 -14.76 15.32
N THR A 12 -3.50 -15.86 16.04
CA THR A 12 -3.57 -17.19 15.41
C THR A 12 -4.77 -17.33 14.46
N ALA A 13 -5.88 -16.66 14.78
CA ALA A 13 -7.06 -16.65 13.89
C ALA A 13 -6.82 -15.95 12.56
N LEU A 14 -5.87 -14.99 12.49
CA LEU A 14 -5.51 -14.32 11.24
C LEU A 14 -5.04 -15.29 10.16
N ALA A 15 -4.40 -16.41 10.54
CA ALA A 15 -3.94 -17.43 9.58
C ALA A 15 -5.07 -18.11 8.79
N HIS A 16 -6.32 -17.88 9.17
CA HIS A 16 -7.50 -18.41 8.47
C HIS A 16 -8.32 -17.30 7.79
N SER A 17 -7.86 -16.06 7.86
CA SER A 17 -8.58 -14.91 7.32
C SER A 17 -8.24 -14.68 5.85
N LYS A 18 -9.24 -14.31 5.07
CA LYS A 18 -9.09 -13.88 3.69
C LYS A 18 -9.40 -12.39 3.59
N VAL A 19 -8.42 -11.61 3.18
CA VAL A 19 -8.51 -10.15 3.18
C VAL A 19 -8.40 -9.61 1.76
N CYS A 20 -9.41 -8.86 1.32
CA CYS A 20 -9.32 -8.03 0.13
C CYS A 20 -8.69 -6.69 0.51
N CYS A 21 -7.52 -6.38 -0.01
CA CYS A 21 -6.87 -5.09 0.13
C CYS A 21 -7.01 -4.31 -1.18
N VAL A 22 -7.47 -3.07 -1.10
CA VAL A 22 -7.49 -2.14 -2.25
C VAL A 22 -6.75 -0.88 -1.83
N GLY A 23 -5.84 -0.39 -2.67
CA GLY A 23 -5.12 0.83 -2.31
C GLY A 23 -3.88 1.12 -3.15
N ASP A 24 -3.17 2.17 -2.75
CA ASP A 24 -2.01 2.65 -3.45
C ASP A 24 -0.78 1.79 -3.18
N VAL A 25 -0.17 1.22 -4.22
CA VAL A 25 1.14 0.57 -4.13
C VAL A 25 2.24 1.57 -4.42
N MET A 26 3.39 1.37 -3.78
CA MET A 26 4.64 2.06 -4.06
C MET A 26 5.76 1.04 -4.16
N LEU A 27 6.77 1.34 -4.96
CA LEU A 27 8.01 0.58 -4.98
C LEU A 27 9.04 1.26 -4.09
N ASP A 28 9.40 0.62 -3.00
CA ASP A 28 10.43 1.09 -2.08
C ASP A 28 11.78 0.47 -2.47
N HIS A 29 12.75 1.32 -2.85
CA HIS A 29 14.15 0.94 -3.09
C HIS A 29 15.01 1.36 -1.91
N PHE A 30 15.83 0.45 -1.42
CA PHE A 30 16.80 0.68 -0.38
C PHE A 30 18.21 0.41 -0.91
N HIS A 31 19.01 1.46 -1.03
CA HIS A 31 20.43 1.38 -1.38
C HIS A 31 21.27 1.49 -0.12
N TYR A 32 21.83 0.38 0.31
CA TYR A 32 22.72 0.32 1.48
C TYR A 32 24.18 0.44 1.04
N GLY A 33 24.95 1.24 1.76
CA GLY A 33 26.36 1.44 1.43
C GLY A 33 27.12 2.20 2.50
N THR A 34 28.23 2.79 2.08
CA THR A 34 29.14 3.58 2.91
C THR A 34 29.35 4.98 2.32
N VAL A 35 29.65 5.94 3.20
CA VAL A 35 30.10 7.28 2.80
C VAL A 35 31.51 7.47 3.32
N GLU A 36 32.47 7.58 2.41
CA GLU A 36 33.90 7.73 2.75
C GLU A 36 34.47 9.11 2.33
N ARG A 37 33.75 9.83 1.47
CA ARG A 37 34.22 11.11 0.94
C ARG A 37 33.06 12.06 0.59
N ILE A 38 33.41 13.33 0.50
CA ILE A 38 32.59 14.38 -0.10
C ILE A 38 32.91 14.46 -1.59
N SER A 39 31.91 14.73 -2.42
CA SER A 39 32.12 14.93 -3.86
C SER A 39 33.02 16.14 -4.13
N PRO A 40 33.95 16.06 -5.12
CA PRO A 40 34.68 17.22 -5.58
C PRO A 40 33.80 18.20 -6.41
N GLU A 41 32.64 17.77 -6.89
CA GLU A 41 31.76 18.57 -7.75
C GLU A 41 30.78 19.42 -6.95
N ALA A 42 30.44 18.99 -5.70
CA ALA A 42 29.51 19.70 -4.83
C ALA A 42 29.71 19.23 -3.37
N PRO A 43 29.31 20.02 -2.35
CA PRO A 43 29.46 19.64 -0.94
C PRO A 43 28.42 18.59 -0.51
N VAL A 44 28.38 17.46 -1.21
CA VAL A 44 27.46 16.35 -0.96
C VAL A 44 28.24 15.05 -0.70
N PRO A 45 27.75 14.16 0.18
CA PRO A 45 28.37 12.86 0.40
C PRO A 45 28.27 11.97 -0.84
N VAL A 46 29.30 11.18 -1.09
CA VAL A 46 29.31 10.12 -2.11
C VAL A 46 28.97 8.81 -1.43
N VAL A 47 27.79 8.26 -1.72
CA VAL A 47 27.39 6.95 -1.23
C VAL A 47 27.90 5.89 -2.20
N ARG A 48 28.75 4.98 -1.71
CA ARG A 48 29.14 3.77 -2.43
C ARG A 48 28.12 2.68 -2.09
N VAL A 49 27.23 2.37 -3.05
CA VAL A 49 26.21 1.36 -2.88
C VAL A 49 26.83 -0.04 -2.88
N GLU A 50 26.49 -0.86 -1.91
CA GLU A 50 27.00 -2.22 -1.71
C GLU A 50 25.88 -3.27 -1.82
N ARG A 51 24.65 -2.88 -1.51
CA ARG A 51 23.50 -3.77 -1.56
C ARG A 51 22.24 -2.98 -1.88
N GLU A 52 21.41 -3.55 -2.74
CA GLU A 52 20.11 -3.00 -3.10
C GLU A 52 19.00 -3.99 -2.68
N VAL A 53 17.88 -3.44 -2.22
CA VAL A 53 16.69 -4.21 -1.86
C VAL A 53 15.48 -3.44 -2.34
N SER A 54 14.59 -4.13 -3.03
CA SER A 54 13.29 -3.60 -3.43
C SER A 54 12.17 -4.31 -2.67
N MET A 55 11.11 -3.58 -2.38
CA MET A 55 9.91 -4.16 -1.79
C MET A 55 8.67 -3.32 -2.11
N VAL A 56 7.51 -3.95 -2.08
CA VAL A 56 6.24 -3.22 -2.17
C VAL A 56 5.98 -2.48 -0.88
N GLY A 57 5.71 -1.18 -0.99
CA GLY A 57 5.37 -0.26 0.10
C GLY A 57 3.92 0.17 0.08
N ALA A 58 3.55 1.09 0.96
CA ALA A 58 2.19 1.58 1.15
C ALA A 58 1.19 0.44 1.37
N ALA A 59 0.09 0.34 0.59
CA ALA A 59 -0.85 -0.78 0.66
C ALA A 59 -0.18 -2.15 0.46
N GLY A 60 0.88 -2.21 -0.37
CA GLY A 60 1.68 -3.42 -0.54
C GLY A 60 2.36 -3.88 0.75
N ASN A 61 2.76 -2.97 1.64
CA ASN A 61 3.29 -3.33 2.95
C ASN A 61 2.21 -3.90 3.88
N VAL A 62 0.98 -3.41 3.79
CA VAL A 62 -0.18 -4.00 4.51
C VAL A 62 -0.37 -5.45 4.08
N VAL A 63 -0.39 -5.71 2.77
CA VAL A 63 -0.53 -7.05 2.20
C VAL A 63 0.61 -7.98 2.64
N ARG A 64 1.86 -7.51 2.59
CA ARG A 64 3.02 -8.28 3.08
C ARG A 64 2.88 -8.67 4.55
N ASN A 65 2.41 -7.76 5.38
CA ASN A 65 2.19 -8.04 6.81
C ASN A 65 1.07 -9.06 7.01
N LEU A 66 -0.03 -8.97 6.26
CA LEU A 66 -1.11 -9.97 6.30
C LEU A 66 -0.58 -11.36 5.94
N ILE A 67 0.16 -11.48 4.84
CA ILE A 67 0.78 -12.75 4.41
C ILE A 67 1.76 -13.27 5.47
N ALA A 68 2.60 -12.40 6.03
CA ALA A 68 3.54 -12.79 7.08
C ALA A 68 2.87 -13.29 8.37
N MET A 69 1.65 -12.85 8.64
CA MET A 69 0.79 -13.34 9.74
C MET A 69 -0.01 -14.59 9.36
N GLY A 70 0.15 -15.10 8.14
CA GLY A 70 -0.50 -16.32 7.66
C GLY A 70 -1.87 -16.11 7.01
N ALA A 71 -2.34 -14.88 6.87
CA ALA A 71 -3.60 -14.59 6.17
C ALA A 71 -3.47 -14.78 4.66
N GLU A 72 -4.55 -15.17 4.01
CA GLU A 72 -4.70 -15.09 2.56
C GLU A 72 -5.05 -13.65 2.18
N ALA A 73 -4.20 -13.01 1.39
CA ALA A 73 -4.42 -11.63 0.96
C ALA A 73 -4.65 -11.57 -0.55
N ARG A 74 -5.67 -10.82 -0.95
CA ARG A 74 -5.94 -10.44 -2.33
C ARG A 74 -5.68 -8.95 -2.45
N PHE A 75 -5.03 -8.52 -3.54
CA PHE A 75 -4.58 -7.13 -3.64
C PHE A 75 -4.96 -6.49 -4.97
N VAL A 76 -5.81 -5.47 -4.92
CA VAL A 76 -6.21 -4.67 -6.08
C VAL A 76 -5.52 -3.30 -6.01
N THR A 77 -4.73 -3.02 -7.01
CA THR A 77 -3.94 -1.77 -7.11
C THR A 77 -3.65 -1.40 -8.55
N VAL A 78 -3.10 -0.20 -8.76
CA VAL A 78 -2.75 0.33 -10.08
C VAL A 78 -1.28 0.72 -10.10
N VAL A 79 -0.59 0.38 -11.19
CA VAL A 79 0.79 0.76 -11.50
C VAL A 79 0.86 1.43 -12.86
N GLY A 80 1.96 2.08 -13.18
CA GLY A 80 2.25 2.60 -14.52
C GLY A 80 2.77 1.51 -15.46
N ASP A 81 2.76 1.81 -16.76
CA ASP A 81 3.45 1.02 -17.80
C ASP A 81 4.94 1.40 -17.85
N ASP A 82 5.66 1.07 -16.77
CA ASP A 82 7.07 1.42 -16.59
C ASP A 82 7.86 0.28 -15.91
N SER A 83 9.18 0.48 -15.79
CA SER A 83 10.06 -0.51 -15.17
C SER A 83 9.71 -0.77 -13.71
N ALA A 84 9.26 0.25 -12.98
CA ALA A 84 8.86 0.12 -11.59
C ALA A 84 7.56 -0.68 -11.44
N GLY A 85 6.57 -0.47 -12.35
CA GLY A 85 5.36 -1.28 -12.42
C GLY A 85 5.65 -2.75 -12.72
N THR A 86 6.59 -3.00 -13.67
CA THR A 86 7.07 -4.35 -13.97
C THR A 86 7.72 -5.00 -12.74
N GLU A 87 8.52 -4.25 -11.98
CA GLU A 87 9.17 -4.75 -10.76
C GLU A 87 8.14 -5.04 -9.65
N VAL A 88 7.11 -4.20 -9.48
CA VAL A 88 5.98 -4.47 -8.57
C VAL A 88 5.30 -5.79 -8.94
N GLY A 89 5.07 -6.05 -10.23
CA GLY A 89 4.49 -7.32 -10.70
C GLY A 89 5.33 -8.53 -10.28
N LYS A 90 6.66 -8.48 -10.44
CA LYS A 90 7.57 -9.54 -9.99
C LYS A 90 7.54 -9.74 -8.48
N LEU A 91 7.48 -8.65 -7.70
CA LEU A 91 7.35 -8.73 -6.25
C LEU A 91 6.02 -9.36 -5.81
N PHE A 92 4.95 -9.21 -6.60
CA PHE A 92 3.68 -9.92 -6.36
C PHE A 92 3.84 -11.43 -6.57
N GLU A 93 4.56 -11.85 -7.63
CA GLU A 93 4.88 -13.26 -7.87
C GLU A 93 5.70 -13.86 -6.71
N ASP A 94 6.71 -13.14 -6.22
CA ASP A 94 7.53 -13.54 -5.06
C ASP A 94 6.70 -13.69 -3.78
N LEU A 95 5.69 -12.84 -3.60
CA LEU A 95 4.73 -12.91 -2.50
C LEU A 95 3.64 -13.96 -2.71
N LYS A 96 3.61 -14.61 -3.88
CA LYS A 96 2.57 -15.58 -4.29
C LYS A 96 1.17 -15.00 -4.29
N LEU A 97 1.05 -13.71 -4.62
CA LEU A 97 -0.25 -13.09 -4.86
C LEU A 97 -0.82 -13.61 -6.19
N GLU A 98 -2.09 -13.96 -6.18
CA GLU A 98 -2.81 -14.39 -7.40
C GLU A 98 -3.19 -13.19 -8.28
N ASP A 99 -3.18 -11.99 -7.71
CA ASP A 99 -3.61 -10.79 -8.40
C ASP A 99 -2.45 -10.18 -9.19
N VAL A 100 -2.79 -9.59 -10.33
CA VAL A 100 -1.86 -8.82 -11.18
C VAL A 100 -2.25 -7.35 -11.06
N PRO A 101 -1.30 -6.41 -10.87
CA PRO A 101 -1.62 -4.99 -10.86
C PRO A 101 -2.35 -4.53 -12.13
N ILE A 102 -3.28 -3.59 -11.99
CA ILE A 102 -3.89 -2.91 -13.14
C ILE A 102 -2.84 -1.94 -13.69
N VAL A 103 -2.65 -1.93 -15.01
CA VAL A 103 -1.70 -1.04 -15.67
C VAL A 103 -2.44 0.18 -16.22
N ASP A 104 -1.97 1.37 -15.83
CA ASP A 104 -2.42 2.66 -16.35
C ASP A 104 -1.25 3.29 -17.12
N THR A 105 -1.37 3.38 -18.45
CA THR A 105 -0.31 3.87 -19.36
C THR A 105 0.00 5.36 -19.18
N ASP A 106 -0.93 6.12 -18.62
CA ASP A 106 -0.78 7.57 -18.41
C ASP A 106 -0.20 7.92 -17.03
N ARG A 107 0.11 6.89 -16.23
CA ARG A 107 0.62 7.02 -14.87
C ARG A 107 2.08 6.57 -14.78
N GLN A 108 2.82 7.19 -13.86
CA GLN A 108 4.08 6.63 -13.37
C GLN A 108 3.84 5.85 -12.07
N THR A 109 4.47 4.70 -11.94
CA THR A 109 4.49 3.95 -10.68
C THR A 109 5.21 4.75 -9.61
N SER A 110 4.57 4.96 -8.46
CA SER A 110 5.19 5.68 -7.35
C SER A 110 6.39 4.92 -6.81
N THR A 111 7.55 5.59 -6.71
CA THR A 111 8.76 5.01 -6.16
C THR A 111 9.35 5.85 -5.04
N LYS A 112 9.96 5.19 -4.06
CA LYS A 112 10.68 5.83 -2.95
C LYS A 112 12.06 5.20 -2.81
N THR A 113 13.09 5.92 -3.23
CA THR A 113 14.47 5.46 -3.17
C THR A 113 15.16 6.04 -1.94
N ARG A 114 15.66 5.17 -1.07
CA ARG A 114 16.38 5.54 0.15
C ARG A 114 17.84 5.13 0.05
N TYR A 115 18.74 6.09 0.27
CA TYR A 115 20.16 5.86 0.37
C TYR A 115 20.58 5.84 1.83
N ILE A 116 21.17 4.73 2.29
CA ILE A 116 21.47 4.45 3.70
C ILE A 116 22.97 4.13 3.82
N ALA A 117 23.67 4.90 4.64
CA ALA A 117 25.06 4.65 4.97
C ALA A 117 25.17 4.17 6.42
N GLY A 118 25.58 2.92 6.61
CA GLY A 118 25.55 2.27 7.92
C GLY A 118 24.10 2.21 8.47
N VAL A 119 23.84 3.01 9.52
CA VAL A 119 22.51 3.10 10.15
C VAL A 119 21.76 4.40 9.82
N GLN A 120 22.38 5.29 9.05
CA GLN A 120 21.83 6.62 8.76
C GLN A 120 21.25 6.71 7.35
N GLN A 121 20.01 7.17 7.24
CA GLN A 121 19.44 7.54 5.95
C GLN A 121 20.01 8.89 5.51
N ILE A 122 20.72 8.90 4.38
CA ILE A 122 21.38 10.07 3.82
C ILE A 122 20.41 10.90 2.97
N LEU A 123 19.63 10.20 2.14
CA LEU A 123 18.71 10.82 1.18
C LEU A 123 17.49 9.92 0.97
N ARG A 124 16.35 10.53 0.68
CA ARG A 124 15.21 9.88 0.04
C ARG A 124 14.83 10.65 -1.21
N ALA A 125 14.72 9.98 -2.33
CA ALA A 125 14.20 10.50 -3.58
C ALA A 125 12.84 9.85 -3.86
N ASP A 126 11.81 10.66 -4.07
CA ASP A 126 10.45 10.21 -4.33
C ASP A 126 10.05 10.59 -5.76
N HIS A 127 9.55 9.61 -6.53
CA HIS A 127 8.85 9.85 -7.79
C HIS A 127 7.39 9.47 -7.58
N GLU A 128 6.48 10.40 -7.81
CA GLU A 128 5.08 10.22 -7.51
C GLU A 128 4.21 10.84 -8.62
N SER A 129 3.18 10.12 -9.03
CA SER A 129 2.11 10.63 -9.88
C SER A 129 0.86 10.86 -9.02
N PRO A 130 0.54 12.11 -8.66
CA PRO A 130 -0.58 12.40 -7.77
C PRO A 130 -1.93 12.48 -8.50
N PHE A 131 -2.05 11.95 -9.71
CA PHE A 131 -3.25 12.05 -10.52
C PHE A 131 -4.29 11.01 -10.12
N SER A 132 -5.56 11.44 -10.07
CA SER A 132 -6.69 10.54 -9.99
C SER A 132 -6.73 9.62 -11.21
N LEU A 133 -7.27 8.43 -11.04
CA LEU A 133 -7.48 7.49 -12.13
C LEU A 133 -8.41 8.08 -13.19
N VAL A 134 -8.17 7.72 -14.45
CA VAL A 134 -9.16 7.93 -15.49
C VAL A 134 -10.36 7.01 -15.26
N PRO A 135 -11.57 7.38 -15.72
CA PRO A 135 -12.80 6.63 -15.42
C PRO A 135 -12.73 5.15 -15.77
N GLU A 136 -12.02 4.80 -16.83
CA GLU A 136 -11.87 3.43 -17.32
C GLU A 136 -11.04 2.57 -16.37
N ILE A 137 -9.95 3.11 -15.80
CA ILE A 137 -9.09 2.44 -14.82
C ILE A 137 -9.79 2.37 -13.46
N GLU A 138 -10.46 3.45 -13.05
CA GLU A 138 -11.29 3.47 -11.84
C GLU A 138 -12.33 2.35 -11.88
N GLN A 139 -13.03 2.19 -13.00
CA GLN A 139 -14.02 1.15 -13.17
C GLN A 139 -13.40 -0.26 -13.07
N GLN A 140 -12.20 -0.48 -13.65
CA GLN A 140 -11.49 -1.74 -13.52
C GLN A 140 -11.11 -2.05 -12.06
N VAL A 141 -10.71 -1.02 -11.27
CA VAL A 141 -10.43 -1.18 -9.83
C VAL A 141 -11.67 -1.67 -9.09
N ILE A 142 -12.82 -1.03 -9.33
CA ILE A 142 -14.09 -1.38 -8.69
C ILE A 142 -14.53 -2.80 -9.09
N GLU A 143 -14.48 -3.14 -10.36
CA GLU A 143 -14.87 -4.45 -10.87
C GLU A 143 -13.99 -5.58 -10.30
N ARG A 144 -12.66 -5.39 -10.30
CA ARG A 144 -11.75 -6.39 -9.72
C ARG A 144 -11.94 -6.54 -8.22
N ALA A 145 -12.06 -5.43 -7.50
CA ALA A 145 -12.29 -5.46 -6.06
C ALA A 145 -13.63 -6.15 -5.73
N THR A 146 -14.68 -5.89 -6.51
CA THR A 146 -15.98 -6.55 -6.38
C THR A 146 -15.87 -8.06 -6.55
N ALA A 147 -15.18 -8.52 -7.61
CA ALA A 147 -15.01 -9.94 -7.89
C ALA A 147 -14.23 -10.67 -6.79
N VAL A 148 -13.17 -10.02 -6.27
CA VAL A 148 -12.31 -10.56 -5.22
C VAL A 148 -13.00 -10.55 -3.86
N LEU A 149 -13.68 -9.45 -3.52
CA LEU A 149 -14.33 -9.28 -2.22
C LEU A 149 -15.34 -10.40 -1.92
N GLY A 150 -16.00 -10.93 -2.94
CA GLY A 150 -16.92 -12.07 -2.79
C GLY A 150 -16.29 -13.28 -2.07
N GLN A 151 -14.99 -13.48 -2.22
CA GLN A 151 -14.23 -14.61 -1.68
C GLN A 151 -13.49 -14.27 -0.37
N CYS A 152 -13.54 -13.02 0.10
CA CYS A 152 -12.82 -12.54 1.27
C CYS A 152 -13.75 -12.35 2.47
N ASP A 153 -13.18 -12.30 3.66
CA ASP A 153 -13.89 -12.09 4.92
C ASP A 153 -14.02 -10.61 5.28
N SER A 154 -13.12 -9.77 4.76
CA SER A 154 -13.06 -8.34 5.06
C SER A 154 -12.46 -7.54 3.90
N LEU A 155 -12.72 -6.23 3.91
CA LEU A 155 -12.15 -5.24 3.01
C LEU A 155 -11.21 -4.31 3.79
N VAL A 156 -9.98 -4.16 3.29
CA VAL A 156 -9.02 -3.15 3.74
C VAL A 156 -8.82 -2.13 2.63
N LEU A 157 -9.08 -0.87 2.92
CA LEU A 157 -8.84 0.27 2.02
C LEU A 157 -7.61 1.02 2.55
N SER A 158 -6.48 0.94 1.83
CA SER A 158 -5.23 1.57 2.23
C SER A 158 -4.94 2.78 1.33
N ASP A 159 -5.36 3.95 1.79
CA ASP A 159 -5.32 5.21 1.06
C ASP A 159 -4.06 6.01 1.40
N TYR A 160 -3.14 6.10 0.45
CA TYR A 160 -1.93 6.94 0.54
C TYR A 160 -2.05 8.21 -0.32
N SER A 161 -3.27 8.54 -0.76
CA SER A 161 -3.56 9.71 -1.61
C SER A 161 -2.75 9.73 -2.90
N LYS A 162 -2.57 8.57 -3.53
CA LYS A 162 -1.93 8.43 -4.85
C LYS A 162 -2.94 8.10 -5.95
N GLY A 163 -4.23 8.17 -5.63
CA GLY A 163 -5.32 8.22 -6.58
C GLY A 163 -6.00 6.90 -6.90
N VAL A 164 -5.56 5.76 -6.36
CA VAL A 164 -6.27 4.47 -6.55
C VAL A 164 -7.64 4.50 -5.88
N LEU A 165 -7.72 5.06 -4.68
CA LEU A 165 -8.99 5.19 -3.95
C LEU A 165 -9.62 6.57 -4.21
N THR A 166 -10.31 6.69 -5.35
CA THR A 166 -11.13 7.86 -5.67
C THR A 166 -12.37 7.92 -4.77
N ASP A 167 -13.07 9.06 -4.72
CA ASP A 167 -14.29 9.19 -3.93
C ASP A 167 -15.38 8.22 -4.41
N LYS A 168 -15.48 7.97 -5.72
CA LYS A 168 -16.41 7.00 -6.30
C LYS A 168 -16.03 5.57 -5.90
N ALA A 169 -14.76 5.18 -6.09
CA ALA A 169 -14.29 3.85 -5.71
C ALA A 169 -14.51 3.57 -4.22
N LEU A 170 -14.21 4.53 -3.34
CA LEU A 170 -14.47 4.43 -1.90
C LEU A 170 -15.93 4.20 -1.60
N ALA A 171 -16.82 5.05 -2.15
CA ALA A 171 -18.27 4.95 -1.89
C ALA A 171 -18.84 3.62 -2.36
N GLU A 172 -18.49 3.16 -3.56
CA GLU A 172 -18.98 1.91 -4.13
C GLU A 172 -18.46 0.69 -3.37
N LEU A 173 -17.16 0.65 -3.05
CA LEU A 173 -16.56 -0.49 -2.34
C LEU A 173 -17.03 -0.61 -0.89
N ILE A 174 -17.20 0.52 -0.19
CA ILE A 174 -17.77 0.54 1.17
C ILE A 174 -19.23 0.06 1.16
N SER A 175 -20.05 0.54 0.20
CA SER A 175 -21.45 0.09 0.06
C SER A 175 -21.53 -1.40 -0.22
N LEU A 176 -20.75 -1.89 -1.17
CA LEU A 176 -20.69 -3.30 -1.55
C LEU A 176 -20.30 -4.21 -0.37
N ALA A 177 -19.28 -3.81 0.39
CA ALA A 177 -18.85 -4.56 1.57
C ALA A 177 -19.97 -4.60 2.64
N ALA A 178 -20.62 -3.46 2.91
CA ALA A 178 -21.74 -3.37 3.84
C ALA A 178 -22.92 -4.25 3.42
N GLU A 179 -23.31 -4.23 2.14
CA GLU A 179 -24.36 -5.08 1.58
C GLU A 179 -24.04 -6.58 1.70
N SER A 180 -22.74 -6.91 1.64
CA SER A 180 -22.22 -8.28 1.79
C SER A 180 -21.95 -8.67 3.25
N GLY A 181 -22.22 -7.79 4.22
CA GLY A 181 -21.98 -8.01 5.65
C GLY A 181 -20.49 -8.16 6.00
N LYS A 182 -19.59 -7.58 5.21
CA LYS A 182 -18.15 -7.68 5.40
C LYS A 182 -17.59 -6.41 6.03
N PRO A 183 -16.78 -6.51 7.09
CA PRO A 183 -16.20 -5.34 7.74
C PRO A 183 -15.22 -4.61 6.82
N VAL A 184 -15.26 -3.27 6.91
CA VAL A 184 -14.40 -2.36 6.17
C VAL A 184 -13.45 -1.66 7.13
N ILE A 185 -12.15 -1.82 6.88
CA ILE A 185 -11.08 -1.18 7.64
C ILE A 185 -10.35 -0.21 6.71
N VAL A 186 -10.15 1.03 7.15
CA VAL A 186 -9.46 2.05 6.36
C VAL A 186 -8.19 2.51 7.05
N ASP A 187 -7.05 2.29 6.40
CA ASP A 187 -5.78 2.95 6.69
C ASP A 187 -5.70 4.21 5.81
N LEU A 188 -5.88 5.37 6.43
CA LEU A 188 -6.17 6.61 5.73
C LEU A 188 -5.00 7.58 5.71
N LYS A 189 -5.02 8.49 4.73
CA LYS A 189 -4.19 9.70 4.66
C LYS A 189 -5.06 10.94 4.59
N GLY A 190 -4.55 12.03 5.19
CA GLY A 190 -5.17 13.35 5.08
C GLY A 190 -6.23 13.64 6.13
N ARG A 191 -7.08 14.66 5.84
CA ARG A 191 -8.02 15.26 6.83
C ARG A 191 -9.49 15.03 6.48
N HIS A 192 -9.78 14.49 5.30
CA HIS A 192 -11.16 14.40 4.79
C HIS A 192 -11.81 13.06 5.12
N TYR A 193 -12.05 12.80 6.40
CA TYR A 193 -12.61 11.53 6.88
C TYR A 193 -14.03 11.24 6.37
N ALA A 194 -14.77 12.28 5.95
CA ALA A 194 -16.12 12.12 5.42
C ALA A 194 -16.19 11.20 4.20
N ARG A 195 -15.11 11.09 3.42
CA ARG A 195 -15.02 10.21 2.26
C ARG A 195 -15.04 8.72 2.60
N TYR A 196 -14.72 8.36 3.85
CA TYR A 196 -14.74 6.98 4.35
C TYR A 196 -16.02 6.63 5.12
N ARG A 197 -17.06 7.43 4.94
CA ARG A 197 -18.34 7.21 5.63
C ARG A 197 -18.90 5.82 5.30
N GLY A 198 -19.25 5.06 6.34
CA GLY A 198 -19.73 3.69 6.25
C GLY A 198 -18.66 2.64 6.52
N ALA A 199 -17.40 3.00 6.65
CA ALA A 199 -16.36 2.09 7.14
C ALA A 199 -16.57 1.77 8.63
N ASP A 200 -16.28 0.52 9.02
CA ASP A 200 -16.43 0.04 10.40
C ASP A 200 -15.29 0.52 11.30
N LEU A 201 -14.09 0.64 10.72
CA LEU A 201 -12.90 1.06 11.46
C LEU A 201 -12.00 1.95 10.58
N ILE A 202 -11.49 3.01 11.16
CA ILE A 202 -10.41 3.84 10.59
C ILE A 202 -9.20 3.83 11.52
N THR A 203 -7.98 3.86 10.96
CA THR A 203 -6.72 3.74 11.73
C THR A 203 -5.82 4.97 11.59
N PRO A 204 -6.27 6.18 11.95
CA PRO A 204 -5.45 7.38 11.87
C PRO A 204 -4.30 7.31 12.88
N ASN A 205 -3.13 7.77 12.47
CA ASN A 205 -2.07 8.05 13.42
C ASN A 205 -2.40 9.32 14.24
N ARG A 206 -1.62 9.60 15.30
CA ARG A 206 -1.86 10.74 16.19
C ARG A 206 -1.90 12.08 15.42
N ARG A 207 -1.01 12.26 14.45
CA ARG A 207 -0.94 13.51 13.66
C ARG A 207 -2.17 13.66 12.76
N GLU A 208 -2.55 12.61 12.05
CA GLU A 208 -3.74 12.58 11.19
C GLU A 208 -5.00 12.89 12.00
N LEU A 209 -5.14 12.31 13.19
CA LEU A 209 -6.26 12.61 14.09
C LEU A 209 -6.24 14.07 14.56
N THR A 210 -5.08 14.60 14.96
CA THR A 210 -4.95 16.00 15.38
C THR A 210 -5.23 16.95 14.23
N ASP A 211 -4.80 16.62 13.02
CA ASP A 211 -5.00 17.46 11.84
C ASP A 211 -6.48 17.49 11.38
N ALA A 212 -7.30 16.53 11.81
CA ALA A 212 -8.72 16.40 11.44
C ALA A 212 -9.70 16.90 12.50
N THR A 213 -9.25 17.19 13.72
CA THR A 213 -10.04 17.69 14.87
C THR A 213 -9.64 19.09 15.25
#